data_a67f60bc57e32b0a3a3ced0bf7e151b0
#
_entry.id   a67f60bc57e32b0a3a3ced0bf7e151b0
#
_cell.length_a   1.000
_cell.length_b   1.000
_cell.length_c   1.000
_cell.angle_alpha   90.00
_cell.angle_beta   90.00
_cell.angle_gamma   90.00
#
_symmetry.space_group_name_H-M   'P 1'
#
loop_
_entity.id
_entity.type
_entity.pdbx_description
1 polymer ?
#
loop_
_entity_poly.entity_id
_entity_poly.type
_entity_poly.pdbx_seq_one_letter_code
_entity_poly.pdbx_strand_id
1 'polypeptide(L)'
;IGSGFGTYPAVFRRFQPGNIPEFVNHAHNDYLEWLFEGGLLAGILMIIFLVLYLLRWRKIWPREEYCPPYGFMRISAGIGLLMMGLHGLVDFNLHIPANAVFFAFLAGVFFHQATPAQAGQPPRSPKLRQEPATTPAPAPKPVTLPEPPAPAADIRNPFAD
;
A
#
# COMPACT_ATOMS: atom_id res chain seq x y z
N ILE A 1 6.13 -30.92 23.86
CA ILE A 1 4.76 -30.99 23.36
C ILE A 1 4.02 -29.86 24.10
N GLY A 2 3.27 -29.01 23.39
CA GLY A 2 2.50 -27.94 24.00
C GLY A 2 1.25 -28.42 24.75
N SER A 3 0.54 -27.52 25.41
CA SER A 3 -0.70 -27.82 26.14
C SER A 3 -1.93 -27.98 25.25
N GLY A 4 -1.84 -27.55 24.00
CA GLY A 4 -2.95 -27.49 23.03
C GLY A 4 -3.42 -26.06 22.79
N PHE A 5 -3.84 -25.75 21.54
CA PHE A 5 -4.31 -24.41 21.20
C PHE A 5 -5.59 -24.04 21.94
N GLY A 6 -5.66 -22.81 22.45
CA GLY A 6 -6.78 -22.29 23.24
C GLY A 6 -6.84 -22.81 24.67
N THR A 7 -5.82 -23.51 25.16
CA THR A 7 -5.81 -24.06 26.51
C THR A 7 -5.10 -23.18 27.54
N TYR A 8 -4.49 -22.10 27.10
CA TYR A 8 -3.72 -21.20 27.99
C TYR A 8 -4.51 -20.80 29.24
N PRO A 9 -5.75 -20.28 29.16
CA PRO A 9 -6.46 -19.82 30.35
C PRO A 9 -6.75 -20.95 31.34
N ALA A 10 -7.04 -22.16 30.84
CA ALA A 10 -7.38 -23.31 31.68
C ALA A 10 -6.16 -23.93 32.37
N VAL A 11 -5.04 -24.00 31.65
CA VAL A 11 -3.80 -24.64 32.15
C VAL A 11 -3.04 -23.65 33.04
N PHE A 12 -2.91 -22.37 32.61
CA PHE A 12 -2.23 -21.34 33.38
C PHE A 12 -2.82 -21.12 34.78
N ARG A 13 -4.12 -21.26 34.90
CA ARG A 13 -4.83 -21.14 36.18
C ARG A 13 -4.27 -22.07 37.28
N ARG A 14 -3.72 -23.22 36.89
CA ARG A 14 -3.11 -24.17 37.86
C ARG A 14 -1.78 -23.68 38.44
N PHE A 15 -1.14 -22.73 37.73
CA PHE A 15 0.17 -22.15 38.08
C PHE A 15 0.04 -20.69 38.52
N GLN A 16 -1.18 -20.14 38.46
CA GLN A 16 -1.43 -18.75 38.78
C GLN A 16 -1.11 -18.47 40.28
N PRO A 17 -0.26 -17.47 40.57
CA PRO A 17 0.03 -17.09 41.93
C PRO A 17 -1.24 -16.65 42.68
N GLY A 18 -1.38 -17.03 43.97
CA GLY A 18 -2.58 -16.73 44.74
C GLY A 18 -2.80 -15.22 45.04
N ASN A 19 -1.83 -14.38 44.77
CA ASN A 19 -1.93 -12.93 44.85
C ASN A 19 -2.58 -12.26 43.63
N ILE A 20 -2.88 -13.03 42.55
CA ILE A 20 -3.58 -12.56 41.35
C ILE A 20 -4.96 -13.21 41.32
N PRO A 21 -6.01 -12.55 41.89
CA PRO A 21 -7.35 -13.14 41.92
C PRO A 21 -8.09 -13.10 40.59
N GLU A 22 -7.60 -12.30 39.66
CA GLU A 22 -8.24 -12.05 38.37
C GLU A 22 -8.03 -13.20 37.39
N PHE A 23 -9.01 -13.42 36.52
CA PHE A 23 -8.92 -14.43 35.47
C PHE A 23 -7.98 -13.95 34.36
N VAL A 24 -6.85 -14.63 34.19
CA VAL A 24 -5.88 -14.32 33.14
C VAL A 24 -6.24 -15.08 31.88
N ASN A 25 -6.74 -14.37 30.88
CA ASN A 25 -7.21 -14.95 29.63
C ASN A 25 -6.08 -15.16 28.60
N HIS A 26 -5.08 -14.28 28.57
CA HIS A 26 -3.96 -14.29 27.65
C HIS A 26 -2.65 -13.94 28.35
N ALA A 27 -1.52 -14.38 27.76
CA ALA A 27 -0.19 -14.07 28.28
C ALA A 27 0.27 -12.63 27.98
N HIS A 28 -0.48 -11.84 27.21
CA HIS A 28 -0.05 -10.54 26.65
C HIS A 28 1.30 -10.61 25.92
N ASN A 29 1.56 -11.75 25.33
CA ASN A 29 2.69 -12.01 24.45
C ASN A 29 2.36 -13.21 23.56
N ASP A 30 2.12 -12.95 22.28
CA ASP A 30 1.74 -13.98 21.30
C ASP A 30 2.75 -15.12 21.21
N TYR A 31 4.04 -14.82 21.30
CA TYR A 31 5.09 -15.82 21.14
C TYR A 31 5.16 -16.78 22.32
N LEU A 32 5.04 -16.27 23.52
CA LEU A 32 5.03 -17.09 24.74
C LEU A 32 3.77 -17.93 24.80
N GLU A 33 2.62 -17.39 24.45
CA GLU A 33 1.36 -18.13 24.44
C GLU A 33 1.39 -19.25 23.40
N TRP A 34 1.87 -18.96 22.18
CA TRP A 34 2.02 -20.00 21.15
C TRP A 34 3.05 -21.07 21.50
N LEU A 35 4.16 -20.71 22.18
CA LEU A 35 5.10 -21.69 22.70
C LEU A 35 4.50 -22.55 23.81
N PHE A 36 3.70 -21.97 24.67
CA PHE A 36 3.02 -22.68 25.73
C PHE A 36 2.00 -23.67 25.16
N GLU A 37 1.19 -23.24 24.22
CA GLU A 37 0.12 -24.04 23.61
C GLU A 37 0.62 -25.03 22.56
N GLY A 38 1.42 -24.57 21.60
CA GLY A 38 1.90 -25.35 20.47
C GLY A 38 3.26 -26.02 20.71
N GLY A 39 3.93 -25.66 21.81
CA GLY A 39 5.21 -26.25 22.20
C GLY A 39 6.31 -26.03 21.17
N LEU A 40 7.19 -27.02 21.07
CA LEU A 40 8.35 -27.00 20.17
C LEU A 40 7.97 -26.81 18.70
N LEU A 41 6.84 -27.38 18.27
CA LEU A 41 6.37 -27.24 16.89
C LEU A 41 6.05 -25.78 16.54
N ALA A 42 5.34 -25.08 17.43
CA ALA A 42 5.07 -23.65 17.23
C ALA A 42 6.36 -22.84 17.19
N GLY A 43 7.32 -23.12 18.07
CA GLY A 43 8.63 -22.47 18.06
C GLY A 43 9.38 -22.67 16.74
N ILE A 44 9.41 -23.88 16.22
CA ILE A 44 10.03 -24.19 14.93
C ILE A 44 9.35 -23.41 13.79
N LEU A 45 8.02 -23.39 13.74
CA LEU A 45 7.28 -22.66 12.71
C LEU A 45 7.52 -21.15 12.78
N MET A 46 7.58 -20.56 13.99
CA MET A 46 7.93 -19.15 14.17
C MET A 46 9.35 -18.84 13.67
N ILE A 47 10.32 -19.70 13.95
CA ILE A 47 11.70 -19.54 13.47
C ILE A 47 11.76 -19.65 11.94
N ILE A 48 11.07 -20.63 11.36
CA ILE A 48 10.98 -20.78 9.90
C ILE A 48 10.39 -19.53 9.27
N PHE A 49 9.27 -19.02 9.81
CA PHE A 49 8.66 -17.79 9.31
C PHE A 49 9.62 -16.62 9.38
N LEU A 50 10.30 -16.41 10.51
CA LEU A 50 11.27 -15.34 10.69
C LEU A 50 12.43 -15.45 9.68
N VAL A 51 12.97 -16.64 9.49
CA VAL A 51 14.07 -16.89 8.51
C VAL A 51 13.58 -16.56 7.10
N LEU A 52 12.42 -17.06 6.69
CA LEU A 52 11.84 -16.76 5.38
C LEU A 52 11.58 -15.26 5.20
N TYR A 53 11.08 -14.58 6.22
CA TYR A 53 10.85 -13.14 6.24
C TYR A 53 12.17 -12.38 6.02
N LEU A 54 13.23 -12.69 6.75
CA LEU A 54 14.55 -12.05 6.61
C LEU A 54 15.18 -12.33 5.24
N LEU A 55 15.08 -13.57 4.75
CA LEU A 55 15.57 -13.93 3.42
C LEU A 55 14.81 -13.19 2.32
N ARG A 56 13.51 -12.97 2.53
CA ARG A 56 12.69 -12.23 1.57
C ARG A 56 13.08 -10.75 1.52
N TRP A 57 13.36 -10.12 2.67
CA TRP A 57 13.87 -8.74 2.72
C TRP A 57 15.12 -8.54 1.87
N ARG A 58 16.08 -9.47 1.97
CA ARG A 58 17.32 -9.43 1.16
C ARG A 58 17.06 -9.42 -0.35
N LYS A 59 15.93 -10.01 -0.79
CA LYS A 59 15.55 -10.08 -2.20
C LYS A 59 14.72 -8.88 -2.66
N ILE A 60 13.95 -8.27 -1.76
CA ILE A 60 13.02 -7.18 -2.07
C ILE A 60 13.73 -5.82 -1.96
N TRP A 61 14.76 -5.70 -1.12
CA TRP A 61 15.46 -4.43 -0.92
C TRP A 61 15.94 -3.86 -2.26
N PRO A 62 15.47 -2.65 -2.64
CA PRO A 62 15.84 -2.06 -3.93
C PRO A 62 17.35 -1.83 -3.98
N ARG A 63 17.98 -2.36 -5.02
CA ARG A 63 19.39 -2.12 -5.34
C ARG A 63 19.59 -0.97 -6.31
N GLU A 64 18.49 -0.46 -6.87
CA GLU A 64 18.45 0.58 -7.88
C GLU A 64 17.51 1.70 -7.43
N GLU A 65 17.68 2.91 -7.96
CA GLU A 65 16.87 4.10 -7.63
C GLU A 65 15.39 3.96 -8.00
N TYR A 66 15.05 3.04 -8.92
CA TYR A 66 13.68 2.83 -9.37
C TYR A 66 13.02 1.64 -8.65
N CYS A 67 12.05 1.95 -7.81
CA CYS A 67 11.18 0.94 -7.20
C CYS A 67 9.82 0.93 -7.93
N PRO A 68 9.49 -0.13 -8.68
CA PRO A 68 8.19 -0.19 -9.35
C PRO A 68 7.06 -0.19 -8.30
N PRO A 69 5.84 0.28 -8.64
CA PRO A 69 4.71 0.39 -7.69
C PRO A 69 4.46 -0.90 -6.91
N TYR A 70 4.64 -2.04 -7.54
CA TYR A 70 4.48 -3.35 -6.93
C TYR A 70 5.58 -3.67 -5.90
N GLY A 71 6.80 -3.20 -6.13
CA GLY A 71 7.89 -3.30 -5.15
C GLY A 71 7.58 -2.50 -3.88
N PHE A 72 7.02 -1.31 -4.04
CA PHE A 72 6.61 -0.47 -2.93
C PHE A 72 5.53 -1.14 -2.06
N MET A 73 4.50 -1.76 -2.66
CA MET A 73 3.47 -2.50 -1.93
C MET A 73 4.05 -3.63 -1.08
N ARG A 74 5.04 -4.36 -1.60
CA ARG A 74 5.72 -5.44 -0.85
C ARG A 74 6.52 -4.91 0.33
N ILE A 75 7.26 -3.81 0.14
CA ILE A 75 8.02 -3.18 1.22
C ILE A 75 7.06 -2.74 2.31
N SER A 76 5.95 -2.07 1.96
CA SER A 76 4.95 -1.62 2.92
C SER A 76 4.30 -2.80 3.67
N ALA A 77 3.98 -3.89 2.96
CA ALA A 77 3.47 -5.10 3.59
C ALA A 77 4.49 -5.73 4.55
N GLY A 78 5.77 -5.75 4.18
CA GLY A 78 6.84 -6.23 5.05
C GLY A 78 7.01 -5.39 6.31
N ILE A 79 6.92 -4.07 6.21
CA ILE A 79 6.93 -3.18 7.38
C ILE A 79 5.70 -3.43 8.26
N GLY A 80 4.51 -3.61 7.66
CA GLY A 80 3.30 -3.95 8.41
C GLY A 80 3.43 -5.26 9.20
N LEU A 81 4.01 -6.31 8.58
CA LEU A 81 4.32 -7.57 9.25
C LEU A 81 5.29 -7.38 10.42
N LEU A 82 6.33 -6.56 10.24
CA LEU A 82 7.27 -6.25 11.30
C LEU A 82 6.57 -5.56 12.48
N MET A 83 5.73 -4.57 12.20
CA MET A 83 4.99 -3.85 13.26
C MET A 83 4.06 -4.77 14.02
N MET A 84 3.32 -5.63 13.33
CA MET A 84 2.45 -6.63 13.98
C MET A 84 3.25 -7.64 14.78
N GLY A 85 4.39 -8.10 14.25
CA GLY A 85 5.29 -9.00 14.97
C GLY A 85 5.87 -8.37 16.23
N LEU A 86 6.32 -7.12 16.16
CA LEU A 86 6.82 -6.39 17.34
C LEU A 86 5.70 -6.15 18.37
N HIS A 87 4.48 -5.83 17.91
CA HIS A 87 3.34 -5.65 18.80
C HIS A 87 2.99 -6.95 19.55
N GLY A 88 3.07 -8.10 18.90
CA GLY A 88 2.87 -9.41 19.56
C GLY A 88 3.86 -9.76 20.67
N LEU A 89 4.95 -8.98 20.86
CA LEU A 89 5.85 -9.11 22.02
C LEU A 89 5.22 -8.58 23.31
N VAL A 90 4.26 -7.67 23.22
CA VAL A 90 3.68 -6.93 24.34
C VAL A 90 2.17 -7.11 24.48
N ASP A 91 1.55 -7.82 23.52
CA ASP A 91 0.10 -8.06 23.51
C ASP A 91 -0.25 -9.37 22.77
N PHE A 92 -1.52 -9.82 22.88
CA PHE A 92 -2.06 -11.02 22.20
C PHE A 92 -2.70 -10.68 20.84
N ASN A 93 -2.00 -9.89 20.03
CA ASN A 93 -2.50 -9.28 18.80
C ASN A 93 -2.95 -10.33 17.76
N LEU A 94 -2.21 -11.42 17.61
CA LEU A 94 -2.49 -12.46 16.62
C LEU A 94 -3.53 -13.50 17.10
N HIS A 95 -3.93 -13.45 18.36
CA HIS A 95 -5.07 -14.22 18.88
C HIS A 95 -6.43 -13.59 18.51
N ILE A 96 -6.42 -12.32 18.04
CA ILE A 96 -7.61 -11.65 17.51
C ILE A 96 -7.80 -12.09 16.05
N PRO A 97 -8.92 -12.78 15.69
CA PRO A 97 -9.09 -13.35 14.35
C PRO A 97 -8.96 -12.33 13.21
N ALA A 98 -9.46 -11.12 13.39
CA ALA A 98 -9.36 -10.06 12.39
C ALA A 98 -7.89 -9.69 12.10
N ASN A 99 -7.07 -9.60 13.14
CA ASN A 99 -5.65 -9.29 13.03
C ASN A 99 -4.87 -10.45 12.41
N ALA A 100 -5.22 -11.69 12.75
CA ALA A 100 -4.63 -12.88 12.14
C ALA A 100 -4.90 -12.95 10.62
N VAL A 101 -6.13 -12.63 10.19
CA VAL A 101 -6.49 -12.54 8.76
C VAL A 101 -5.71 -11.43 8.07
N PHE A 102 -5.59 -10.26 8.71
CA PHE A 102 -4.83 -9.15 8.16
C PHE A 102 -3.32 -9.48 8.06
N PHE A 103 -2.76 -10.14 9.08
CA PHE A 103 -1.39 -10.65 9.05
C PHE A 103 -1.17 -11.62 7.89
N ALA A 104 -2.09 -12.56 7.67
CA ALA A 104 -2.02 -13.52 6.57
C ALA A 104 -2.10 -12.81 5.20
N PHE A 105 -2.94 -11.79 5.08
CA PHE A 105 -3.03 -10.96 3.88
C PHE A 105 -1.71 -10.24 3.58
N LEU A 106 -1.15 -9.55 4.59
CA LEU A 106 0.14 -8.87 4.44
C LEU A 106 1.26 -9.85 4.09
N ALA A 107 1.27 -11.05 4.70
CA ALA A 107 2.22 -12.09 4.36
C ALA A 107 2.06 -12.54 2.90
N GLY A 108 0.84 -12.73 2.43
CA GLY A 108 0.55 -13.04 1.03
C GLY A 108 1.12 -12.00 0.07
N VAL A 109 0.90 -10.71 0.34
CA VAL A 109 1.46 -9.61 -0.47
C VAL A 109 2.98 -9.58 -0.42
N PHE A 110 3.55 -9.72 0.77
CA PHE A 110 5.00 -9.67 0.98
C PHE A 110 5.75 -10.82 0.29
N PHE A 111 5.23 -12.04 0.40
CA PHE A 111 5.84 -13.23 -0.19
C PHE A 111 5.50 -13.43 -1.66
N HIS A 112 4.51 -12.72 -2.20
CA HIS A 112 4.13 -12.86 -3.60
C HIS A 112 5.32 -12.57 -4.53
N GLN A 113 5.49 -13.39 -5.56
CA GLN A 113 6.52 -13.22 -6.58
C GLN A 113 5.86 -12.58 -7.82
N ALA A 114 6.27 -11.35 -8.17
CA ALA A 114 5.84 -10.77 -9.42
C ALA A 114 6.32 -11.63 -10.59
N THR A 115 5.42 -11.97 -11.49
CA THR A 115 5.77 -12.64 -12.74
C THR A 115 6.61 -11.67 -13.60
N PRO A 116 7.64 -12.14 -14.35
CA PRO A 116 8.48 -11.28 -15.19
C PRO A 116 7.68 -10.36 -16.13
N ALA A 117 6.51 -10.80 -16.59
CA ALA A 117 5.60 -10.01 -17.40
C ALA A 117 5.04 -8.76 -16.68
N GLN A 118 4.99 -8.78 -15.35
CA GLN A 118 4.52 -7.65 -14.53
C GLN A 118 5.66 -6.71 -14.13
N ALA A 119 6.87 -7.23 -14.05
CA ALA A 119 8.06 -6.46 -13.68
C ALA A 119 8.59 -5.57 -14.84
N GLY A 120 8.29 -5.92 -16.08
CA GLY A 120 8.80 -5.25 -17.28
C GLY A 120 7.83 -4.33 -18.01
N GLN A 121 6.58 -4.19 -17.57
CA GLN A 121 5.69 -3.23 -18.18
C GLN A 121 5.93 -1.84 -17.57
N PRO A 122 6.46 -0.88 -18.35
CA PRO A 122 6.43 0.50 -17.91
C PRO A 122 4.96 0.87 -17.60
N PRO A 123 4.72 1.81 -16.66
CA PRO A 123 3.38 2.29 -16.37
C PRO A 123 2.68 2.52 -17.71
N ARG A 124 1.57 1.83 -17.96
CA ARG A 124 0.76 2.15 -19.13
C ARG A 124 0.44 3.63 -19.00
N SER A 125 1.12 4.43 -19.80
CA SER A 125 0.72 5.83 -19.96
C SER A 125 -0.79 5.80 -20.18
N PRO A 126 -1.59 6.58 -19.44
CA PRO A 126 -2.97 6.74 -19.81
C PRO A 126 -2.93 7.06 -21.31
N LYS A 127 -3.49 6.19 -22.16
CA LYS A 127 -3.71 6.57 -23.55
C LYS A 127 -4.51 7.85 -23.41
N LEU A 128 -3.84 8.99 -23.57
CA LEU A 128 -4.52 10.23 -23.83
C LEU A 128 -5.52 9.85 -24.92
N ARG A 129 -6.79 9.88 -24.57
CA ARG A 129 -7.86 9.71 -25.53
C ARG A 129 -7.48 10.65 -26.65
N GLN A 130 -6.97 10.10 -27.75
CA GLN A 130 -6.78 10.89 -28.95
C GLN A 130 -8.17 11.46 -29.20
N GLU A 131 -8.36 12.71 -28.87
CA GLU A 131 -9.53 13.41 -29.35
C GLU A 131 -9.60 13.16 -30.84
N PRO A 132 -10.76 12.72 -31.35
CA PRO A 132 -10.89 12.51 -32.79
C PRO A 132 -10.39 13.81 -33.44
N ALA A 133 -9.41 13.67 -34.34
CA ALA A 133 -8.82 14.80 -35.04
C ALA A 133 -9.97 15.73 -35.44
N THR A 134 -10.06 16.86 -34.73
CA THR A 134 -11.04 17.90 -35.09
C THR A 134 -10.68 18.24 -36.54
N THR A 135 -11.58 17.92 -37.44
CA THR A 135 -11.51 18.38 -38.82
C THR A 135 -11.12 19.85 -38.79
N PRO A 136 -10.04 20.26 -39.47
CA PRO A 136 -9.63 21.67 -39.45
C PRO A 136 -10.87 22.53 -39.78
N ALA A 137 -11.15 23.46 -38.87
CA ALA A 137 -12.24 24.40 -39.12
C ALA A 137 -12.01 25.04 -40.49
N PRO A 138 -13.05 25.17 -41.35
CA PRO A 138 -12.90 25.82 -42.67
C PRO A 138 -12.28 27.21 -42.44
N ALA A 139 -11.27 27.51 -43.28
CA ALA A 139 -10.56 28.79 -43.21
C ALA A 139 -11.57 29.96 -43.15
N PRO A 140 -11.40 30.93 -42.27
CA PRO A 140 -12.27 32.08 -42.18
C PRO A 140 -12.32 32.77 -43.55
N LYS A 141 -13.52 33.03 -44.03
CA LYS A 141 -13.74 33.77 -45.28
C LYS A 141 -13.01 35.11 -45.15
N PRO A 142 -12.34 35.60 -46.24
CA PRO A 142 -11.71 36.90 -46.21
C PRO A 142 -12.73 37.97 -45.79
N VAL A 143 -12.43 38.64 -44.68
CA VAL A 143 -13.21 39.80 -44.25
C VAL A 143 -12.88 40.91 -45.24
N THR A 144 -13.82 41.22 -46.19
CA THR A 144 -13.71 42.42 -46.99
C THR A 144 -13.86 43.60 -46.06
N LEU A 145 -12.78 44.33 -45.88
CA LEU A 145 -12.83 45.60 -45.14
C LEU A 145 -13.79 46.55 -45.88
N PRO A 146 -14.67 47.24 -45.20
CA PRO A 146 -15.51 48.24 -45.85
C PRO A 146 -14.60 49.33 -46.46
N GLU A 147 -14.95 49.72 -47.69
CA GLU A 147 -14.28 50.76 -48.43
C GLU A 147 -14.24 52.04 -47.61
N PRO A 148 -13.08 52.73 -47.53
CA PRO A 148 -12.98 53.97 -46.76
C PRO A 148 -13.98 54.99 -47.32
N PRO A 149 -14.67 55.75 -46.46
CA PRO A 149 -15.59 56.79 -46.93
C PRO A 149 -14.88 57.76 -47.79
N ALA A 150 -15.59 58.19 -48.89
CA ALA A 150 -15.10 59.18 -49.81
C ALA A 150 -14.65 60.47 -49.04
N PRO A 151 -13.57 61.12 -49.51
CA PRO A 151 -13.07 62.34 -48.85
C PRO A 151 -14.20 63.39 -48.81
N ALA A 152 -14.41 63.95 -47.61
CA ALA A 152 -15.39 65.00 -47.41
C ALA A 152 -15.10 66.16 -48.34
N ALA A 153 -16.18 66.65 -48.98
CA ALA A 153 -16.10 67.82 -49.85
C ALA A 153 -15.50 69.04 -49.07
N ASP A 154 -14.61 69.74 -49.73
CA ASP A 154 -13.93 70.88 -49.24
C ASP A 154 -14.90 71.98 -48.69
N ILE A 155 -14.99 72.07 -47.38
CA ILE A 155 -15.78 73.10 -46.71
C ILE A 155 -14.94 74.36 -46.80
N ARG A 156 -15.26 75.20 -47.80
CA ARG A 156 -14.67 76.58 -47.90
C ARG A 156 -14.90 77.29 -46.58
N ASN A 157 -13.83 77.76 -46.03
CA ASN A 157 -13.85 78.57 -44.83
C ASN A 157 -14.49 79.96 -45.12
N PRO A 158 -15.65 80.30 -44.52
CA PRO A 158 -16.39 81.53 -44.82
C PRO A 158 -15.77 82.78 -44.21
N PHE A 159 -14.59 82.65 -43.55
CA PHE A 159 -13.94 83.83 -42.86
C PHE A 159 -12.54 84.14 -43.43
N ALA A 160 -12.25 83.83 -44.67
CA ALA A 160 -11.05 84.22 -45.34
C ALA A 160 -11.31 85.47 -46.19
N ASP A 161 -11.25 86.65 -45.55
CA ASP A 161 -11.00 87.98 -46.16
C ASP A 161 -9.75 88.51 -45.55
#